data_bc2a89d96208360aa5c2d3510e7d9374
#
_entry.id   bc2a89d96208360aa5c2d3510e7d9374
#
_cell.length_a   1.000
_cell.length_b   1.000
_cell.length_c   1.000
_cell.angle_alpha   90.00
_cell.angle_beta   90.00
_cell.angle_gamma   90.00
#
_symmetry.space_group_name_H-M   'P 1'
#
loop_
_entity.id
_entity.type
_entity.pdbx_description
1 polymer ?
#
loop_
_entity_poly.entity_id
_entity_poly.type
_entity_poly.pdbx_seq_one_letter_code
_entity_poly.pdbx_strand_id
1 'polypeptide(L)'
;VNCLDNRDPSIRRRALDVVLALVDGQNVESLVPEVIDYLHLTADKDFRTEMVNKLFTTIQRFAPTNIWLFDTVHSLIIDSGNYIGNDIITYMCRLIATNEEVRNHSIPLLENTLFGFSGNQTLVKVASWAVGEYSQAGDKMQSDIDILMKIAKMPQTDTESLCYVLTAISKLAARLNKTDNVLTFLNDFAVSSDIELQQRSGELGRILSQPNIWAT
;
A
#
# COMPACT_ATOMS: atom_id res chain seq x y z
N VAL A 1 -19.99 8.48 -18.78
CA VAL A 1 -19.03 7.38 -18.81
C VAL A 1 -18.65 6.99 -20.23
N ASN A 2 -19.59 6.76 -21.18
CA ASN A 2 -19.28 6.31 -22.56
C ASN A 2 -18.25 7.19 -23.32
N CYS A 3 -18.10 8.48 -22.96
CA CYS A 3 -17.11 9.38 -23.58
C CYS A 3 -15.67 9.14 -23.09
N LEU A 4 -15.47 8.40 -22.02
CA LEU A 4 -14.13 8.03 -21.53
C LEU A 4 -13.44 7.03 -22.46
N ASP A 5 -14.20 6.30 -23.29
CA ASP A 5 -13.69 5.35 -24.29
C ASP A 5 -13.47 5.99 -25.68
N ASN A 6 -13.48 7.30 -25.76
CA ASN A 6 -13.28 7.98 -27.05
C ASN A 6 -11.83 7.82 -27.53
N ARG A 7 -11.63 7.71 -28.85
CA ARG A 7 -10.31 7.60 -29.47
C ARG A 7 -9.43 8.84 -29.25
N ASP A 8 -10.06 10.03 -29.17
CA ASP A 8 -9.35 11.29 -28.96
C ASP A 8 -9.01 11.48 -27.47
N PRO A 9 -7.71 11.59 -27.09
CA PRO A 9 -7.28 11.84 -25.73
C PRO A 9 -7.86 13.10 -25.10
N SER A 10 -8.07 14.16 -25.91
CA SER A 10 -8.61 15.43 -25.41
C SER A 10 -10.07 15.27 -24.99
N ILE A 11 -10.83 14.47 -25.73
CA ILE A 11 -12.23 14.17 -25.40
C ILE A 11 -12.29 13.33 -24.12
N ARG A 12 -11.41 12.31 -23.97
CA ARG A 12 -11.36 11.50 -22.75
C ARG A 12 -11.07 12.34 -21.50
N ARG A 13 -10.08 13.26 -21.58
CA ARG A 13 -9.75 14.16 -20.46
C ARG A 13 -10.91 15.07 -20.10
N ARG A 14 -11.57 15.65 -21.10
CA ARG A 14 -12.76 16.50 -20.88
C ARG A 14 -13.92 15.71 -20.29
N ALA A 15 -14.15 14.50 -20.77
CA ALA A 15 -15.19 13.62 -20.23
C ALA A 15 -14.92 13.29 -18.77
N LEU A 16 -13.67 12.97 -18.40
CA LEU A 16 -13.27 12.74 -17.02
C LEU A 16 -13.55 13.97 -16.14
N ASP A 17 -13.15 15.16 -16.58
CA ASP A 17 -13.38 16.40 -15.85
C ASP A 17 -14.87 16.64 -15.59
N VAL A 18 -15.70 16.40 -16.60
CA VAL A 18 -17.16 16.56 -16.50
C VAL A 18 -17.76 15.53 -15.54
N VAL A 19 -17.38 14.25 -15.66
CA VAL A 19 -17.88 13.19 -14.78
C VAL A 19 -17.53 13.47 -13.33
N LEU A 20 -16.27 13.82 -13.06
CA LEU A 20 -15.82 14.13 -11.69
C LEU A 20 -16.42 15.43 -11.14
N ALA A 21 -16.73 16.40 -11.99
CA ALA A 21 -17.44 17.62 -11.59
C ALA A 21 -18.90 17.37 -11.21
N LEU A 22 -19.51 16.28 -11.68
CA LEU A 22 -20.87 15.86 -11.33
C LEU A 22 -20.93 15.02 -10.06
N VAL A 23 -19.76 14.60 -9.51
CA VAL A 23 -19.72 13.83 -8.24
C VAL A 23 -20.07 14.76 -7.08
N ASP A 24 -21.00 14.29 -6.26
CA ASP A 24 -21.42 14.90 -5.01
C ASP A 24 -21.60 13.83 -3.90
N GLY A 25 -21.97 14.25 -2.69
CA GLY A 25 -22.18 13.34 -1.56
C GLY A 25 -23.33 12.35 -1.71
N GLN A 26 -24.22 12.53 -2.72
CA GLN A 26 -25.36 11.63 -2.93
C GLN A 26 -25.06 10.55 -3.98
N ASN A 27 -24.14 10.83 -4.90
CA ASN A 27 -23.85 9.94 -6.04
C ASN A 27 -22.44 9.36 -6.04
N VAL A 28 -21.57 9.78 -5.11
CA VAL A 28 -20.16 9.34 -5.04
C VAL A 28 -20.04 7.81 -4.96
N GLU A 29 -20.90 7.15 -4.19
CA GLU A 29 -20.88 5.68 -4.03
C GLU A 29 -21.24 4.93 -5.30
N SER A 30 -21.98 5.55 -6.23
CA SER A 30 -22.33 4.93 -7.51
C SER A 30 -21.41 5.32 -8.65
N LEU A 31 -21.02 6.61 -8.75
CA LEU A 31 -20.23 7.10 -9.88
C LEU A 31 -18.73 6.76 -9.78
N VAL A 32 -18.16 6.82 -8.58
CA VAL A 32 -16.71 6.58 -8.41
C VAL A 32 -16.31 5.16 -8.81
N PRO A 33 -16.99 4.07 -8.38
CA PRO A 33 -16.67 2.72 -8.84
C PRO A 33 -16.74 2.57 -10.37
N GLU A 34 -17.75 3.15 -11.03
CA GLU A 34 -17.85 3.10 -12.49
C GLU A 34 -16.65 3.77 -13.19
N VAL A 35 -16.08 4.82 -12.60
CA VAL A 35 -14.89 5.49 -13.17
C VAL A 35 -13.63 4.68 -12.85
N ILE A 36 -13.54 4.01 -11.70
CA ILE A 36 -12.43 3.10 -11.35
C ILE A 36 -12.38 1.93 -12.34
N ASP A 37 -13.53 1.32 -12.67
CA ASP A 37 -13.60 0.23 -13.66
C ASP A 37 -13.02 0.64 -15.03
N TYR A 38 -13.09 1.92 -15.36
CA TYR A 38 -12.51 2.47 -16.58
C TYR A 38 -10.96 2.49 -16.60
N LEU A 39 -10.32 2.44 -15.43
CA LEU A 39 -8.85 2.38 -15.34
C LEU A 39 -8.29 1.13 -16.02
N HIS A 40 -9.00 0.00 -15.94
CA HIS A 40 -8.57 -1.25 -16.59
C HIS A 40 -8.55 -1.15 -18.11
N LEU A 41 -9.45 -0.36 -18.70
CA LEU A 41 -9.60 -0.23 -20.14
C LEU A 41 -8.59 0.76 -20.75
N THR A 42 -7.94 1.58 -19.91
CA THR A 42 -7.07 2.67 -20.37
C THR A 42 -5.63 2.18 -20.54
N ALA A 43 -5.14 2.13 -21.79
CA ALA A 43 -3.76 1.79 -22.11
C ALA A 43 -2.79 3.00 -22.00
N ASP A 44 -3.31 4.23 -22.03
CA ASP A 44 -2.54 5.48 -21.95
C ASP A 44 -2.08 5.72 -20.50
N LYS A 45 -0.76 5.61 -20.27
CA LYS A 45 -0.15 5.72 -18.94
C LYS A 45 -0.34 7.09 -18.30
N ASP A 46 -0.17 8.16 -19.09
CA ASP A 46 -0.27 9.54 -18.59
C ASP A 46 -1.70 9.85 -18.20
N PHE A 47 -2.67 9.43 -19.03
CA PHE A 47 -4.08 9.58 -18.72
C PHE A 47 -4.49 8.76 -17.49
N ARG A 48 -3.95 7.55 -17.34
CA ARG A 48 -4.20 6.71 -16.18
C ARG A 48 -3.72 7.36 -14.88
N THR A 49 -2.51 7.91 -14.87
CA THR A 49 -1.96 8.65 -13.73
C THR A 49 -2.82 9.89 -13.40
N GLU A 50 -3.25 10.62 -14.42
CA GLU A 50 -4.15 11.77 -14.26
C GLU A 50 -5.50 11.36 -13.65
N MET A 51 -6.11 10.27 -14.15
CA MET A 51 -7.35 9.72 -13.61
C MET A 51 -7.21 9.36 -12.13
N VAL A 52 -6.16 8.64 -11.77
CA VAL A 52 -5.89 8.23 -10.37
C VAL A 52 -5.84 9.43 -9.44
N ASN A 53 -5.09 10.46 -9.80
CA ASN A 53 -4.93 11.66 -8.95
C ASN A 53 -6.26 12.43 -8.79
N LYS A 54 -7.01 12.56 -9.88
CA LYS A 54 -8.32 13.24 -9.86
C LYS A 54 -9.36 12.44 -9.08
N LEU A 55 -9.42 11.12 -9.29
CA LEU A 55 -10.29 10.22 -8.54
C LEU A 55 -9.96 10.28 -7.04
N PHE A 56 -8.70 10.16 -6.67
CA PHE A 56 -8.28 10.22 -5.28
C PHE A 56 -8.73 11.53 -4.60
N THR A 57 -8.53 12.67 -5.26
CA THR A 57 -8.98 13.97 -4.74
C THR A 57 -10.51 14.03 -4.57
N THR A 58 -11.25 13.45 -5.52
CA THR A 58 -12.71 13.40 -5.48
C THR A 58 -13.21 12.49 -4.36
N ILE A 59 -12.61 11.31 -4.22
CA ILE A 59 -12.90 10.34 -3.14
C ILE A 59 -12.67 10.99 -1.77
N GLN A 60 -11.53 11.66 -1.56
CA GLN A 60 -11.24 12.35 -0.32
C GLN A 60 -12.28 13.42 0.04
N ARG A 61 -12.77 14.13 -0.97
CA ARG A 61 -13.69 15.26 -0.78
C ARG A 61 -15.11 14.82 -0.42
N PHE A 62 -15.59 13.73 -0.99
CA PHE A 62 -17.00 13.33 -0.94
C PHE A 62 -17.25 12.01 -0.22
N ALA A 63 -16.21 11.36 0.32
CA ALA A 63 -16.36 10.10 1.05
C ALA A 63 -17.40 10.21 2.17
N PRO A 64 -18.41 9.33 2.21
CA PRO A 64 -19.43 9.37 3.24
C PRO A 64 -18.93 8.87 4.59
N THR A 65 -18.00 7.91 4.60
CA THR A 65 -17.39 7.35 5.81
C THR A 65 -15.91 7.08 5.59
N ASN A 66 -15.13 6.97 6.68
CA ASN A 66 -13.72 6.62 6.61
C ASN A 66 -13.48 5.18 6.15
N ILE A 67 -14.40 4.25 6.43
CA ILE A 67 -14.32 2.86 5.94
C ILE A 67 -14.53 2.86 4.43
N TRP A 68 -15.57 3.50 3.93
CA TRP A 68 -15.81 3.60 2.48
C TRP A 68 -14.63 4.27 1.76
N LEU A 69 -14.07 5.33 2.37
CA LEU A 69 -12.88 6.00 1.86
C LEU A 69 -11.70 5.02 1.72
N PHE A 70 -11.44 4.23 2.78
CA PHE A 70 -10.38 3.23 2.76
C PHE A 70 -10.63 2.17 1.68
N ASP A 71 -11.81 1.57 1.64
CA ASP A 71 -12.15 0.50 0.69
C ASP A 71 -12.08 0.99 -0.76
N THR A 72 -12.56 2.21 -1.03
CA THR A 72 -12.53 2.79 -2.38
C THR A 72 -11.10 3.13 -2.82
N VAL A 73 -10.27 3.69 -1.95
CA VAL A 73 -8.85 3.96 -2.27
C VAL A 73 -8.07 2.64 -2.39
N HIS A 74 -8.38 1.63 -1.58
CA HIS A 74 -7.78 0.30 -1.69
C HIS A 74 -8.11 -0.34 -3.06
N SER A 75 -9.38 -0.28 -3.51
CA SER A 75 -9.78 -0.71 -4.86
C SER A 75 -9.05 0.08 -5.93
N LEU A 76 -8.98 1.41 -5.80
CA LEU A 76 -8.23 2.26 -6.72
C LEU A 76 -6.77 1.83 -6.86
N ILE A 77 -6.10 1.44 -5.74
CA ILE A 77 -4.72 0.96 -5.76
C ILE A 77 -4.62 -0.40 -6.48
N ILE A 78 -5.56 -1.32 -6.25
CA ILE A 78 -5.61 -2.61 -6.95
C ILE A 78 -5.68 -2.39 -8.46
N ASP A 79 -6.59 -1.54 -8.90
CA ASP A 79 -6.92 -1.32 -10.30
C ASP A 79 -5.89 -0.46 -11.04
N SER A 80 -5.24 0.46 -10.31
CA SER A 80 -4.22 1.33 -10.87
C SER A 80 -2.83 0.68 -10.97
N GLY A 81 -2.55 -0.32 -10.14
CA GLY A 81 -1.22 -0.93 -10.07
C GLY A 81 -0.15 0.08 -9.63
N ASN A 82 0.92 0.20 -10.40
CA ASN A 82 2.08 1.06 -10.08
C ASN A 82 1.92 2.53 -10.50
N TYR A 83 0.71 2.98 -10.84
CA TYR A 83 0.43 4.40 -11.22
C TYR A 83 0.00 5.26 -10.02
N ILE A 84 0.24 4.78 -8.81
CA ILE A 84 -0.08 5.46 -7.55
C ILE A 84 1.13 6.26 -7.05
N GLY A 85 0.90 7.52 -6.71
CA GLY A 85 1.92 8.37 -6.08
C GLY A 85 2.14 8.05 -4.60
N ASN A 86 3.32 8.41 -4.07
CA ASN A 86 3.68 8.19 -2.67
C ASN A 86 2.81 9.02 -1.68
N ASP A 87 2.18 10.07 -2.16
CA ASP A 87 1.20 10.87 -1.39
C ASP A 87 -0.04 10.04 -1.01
N ILE A 88 -0.53 9.19 -1.91
CA ILE A 88 -1.66 8.27 -1.66
C ILE A 88 -1.26 7.20 -0.64
N ILE A 89 -0.04 6.63 -0.76
CA ILE A 89 0.51 5.67 0.22
C ILE A 89 0.56 6.31 1.61
N THR A 90 1.15 7.50 1.70
CA THR A 90 1.26 8.25 2.96
C THR A 90 -0.11 8.57 3.55
N TYR A 91 -1.08 8.92 2.70
CA TYR A 91 -2.44 9.18 3.13
C TYR A 91 -3.11 7.93 3.72
N MET A 92 -3.00 6.77 3.05
CA MET A 92 -3.54 5.50 3.52
C MET A 92 -2.94 5.10 4.87
N CYS A 93 -1.63 5.19 5.02
CA CYS A 93 -0.94 4.93 6.29
C CYS A 93 -1.46 5.86 7.40
N ARG A 94 -1.63 7.15 7.11
CA ARG A 94 -2.16 8.12 8.07
C ARG A 94 -3.62 7.82 8.44
N LEU A 95 -4.47 7.48 7.48
CA LEU A 95 -5.87 7.13 7.71
C LEU A 95 -6.00 5.94 8.67
N ILE A 96 -5.20 4.88 8.44
CA ILE A 96 -5.12 3.70 9.31
C ILE A 96 -4.60 4.08 10.71
N ALA A 97 -3.56 4.93 10.78
CA ALA A 97 -2.95 5.32 12.07
C ALA A 97 -3.90 6.15 12.94
N THR A 98 -4.67 7.05 12.34
CA THR A 98 -5.48 8.03 13.06
C THR A 98 -6.90 7.56 13.36
N ASN A 99 -7.37 6.50 12.71
CA ASN A 99 -8.74 6.02 12.84
C ASN A 99 -8.78 4.54 13.24
N GLU A 100 -9.23 4.27 14.47
CA GLU A 100 -9.28 2.92 15.03
C GLU A 100 -10.26 2.01 14.29
N GLU A 101 -11.40 2.53 13.85
CA GLU A 101 -12.41 1.76 13.12
C GLU A 101 -11.85 1.30 11.78
N VAL A 102 -11.19 2.20 11.03
CA VAL A 102 -10.51 1.87 9.77
C VAL A 102 -9.38 0.87 10.01
N ARG A 103 -8.61 1.03 11.07
CA ARG A 103 -7.53 0.11 11.43
C ARG A 103 -8.05 -1.31 11.64
N ASN A 104 -9.10 -1.47 12.46
CA ASN A 104 -9.68 -2.78 12.74
C ASN A 104 -10.27 -3.44 11.49
N HIS A 105 -10.81 -2.64 10.57
CA HIS A 105 -11.33 -3.11 9.28
C HIS A 105 -10.21 -3.47 8.30
N SER A 106 -9.18 -2.64 8.21
CA SER A 106 -8.16 -2.73 7.16
C SER A 106 -7.11 -3.81 7.39
N ILE A 107 -6.71 -4.08 8.65
CA ILE A 107 -5.60 -5.01 8.93
C ILE A 107 -5.86 -6.42 8.37
N PRO A 108 -7.01 -7.08 8.63
CA PRO A 108 -7.28 -8.41 8.06
C PRO A 108 -7.29 -8.43 6.53
N LEU A 109 -7.76 -7.34 5.91
CA LEU A 109 -7.82 -7.21 4.45
C LEU A 109 -6.42 -7.06 3.85
N LEU A 110 -5.57 -6.24 4.46
CA LEU A 110 -4.18 -6.02 4.02
C LEU A 110 -3.30 -7.26 4.24
N GLU A 111 -3.50 -8.00 5.33
CA GLU A 111 -2.85 -9.30 5.56
C GLU A 111 -3.22 -10.28 4.43
N ASN A 112 -4.50 -10.42 4.09
CA ASN A 112 -4.93 -11.25 2.97
C ASN A 112 -4.32 -10.79 1.64
N THR A 113 -4.13 -9.51 1.45
CA THR A 113 -3.45 -8.95 0.27
C THR A 113 -1.99 -9.39 0.19
N LEU A 114 -1.27 -9.45 1.32
CA LEU A 114 0.11 -9.97 1.36
C LEU A 114 0.16 -11.47 1.04
N PHE A 115 -0.80 -12.26 1.51
CA PHE A 115 -0.91 -13.68 1.16
C PHE A 115 -1.10 -13.92 -0.33
N GLY A 116 -1.92 -13.08 -0.98
CA GLY A 116 -2.23 -13.16 -2.42
C GLY A 116 -1.35 -12.26 -3.30
N PHE A 117 -0.11 -11.95 -2.89
CA PHE A 117 0.75 -10.98 -3.55
C PHE A 117 0.81 -11.18 -5.08
N SER A 118 0.32 -10.19 -5.82
CA SER A 118 0.20 -10.18 -7.28
C SER A 118 1.21 -9.27 -8.01
N GLY A 119 2.21 -8.75 -7.29
CA GLY A 119 3.21 -7.82 -7.85
C GLY A 119 2.87 -6.34 -7.74
N ASN A 120 1.75 -5.97 -7.09
CA ASN A 120 1.40 -4.57 -6.85
C ASN A 120 2.26 -3.98 -5.71
N GLN A 121 3.27 -3.18 -6.09
CA GLN A 121 4.23 -2.61 -5.14
C GLN A 121 3.59 -1.64 -4.16
N THR A 122 2.60 -0.87 -4.59
CA THR A 122 1.89 0.07 -3.73
C THR A 122 1.16 -0.64 -2.60
N LEU A 123 0.47 -1.74 -2.91
CA LEU A 123 -0.19 -2.56 -1.88
C LEU A 123 0.81 -3.17 -0.90
N VAL A 124 1.96 -3.66 -1.39
CA VAL A 124 3.02 -4.18 -0.52
C VAL A 124 3.49 -3.12 0.46
N LYS A 125 3.72 -1.90 0.02
CA LYS A 125 4.16 -0.79 0.91
C LYS A 125 3.14 -0.51 2.01
N VAL A 126 1.87 -0.30 1.63
CA VAL A 126 0.79 -0.01 2.60
C VAL A 126 0.57 -1.19 3.54
N ALA A 127 0.46 -2.40 3.01
CA ALA A 127 0.18 -3.60 3.79
C ALA A 127 1.34 -3.97 4.73
N SER A 128 2.59 -3.91 4.24
CA SER A 128 3.77 -4.17 5.08
C SER A 128 3.86 -3.17 6.24
N TRP A 129 3.63 -1.87 5.95
CA TRP A 129 3.62 -0.86 7.00
C TRP A 129 2.51 -1.13 8.02
N ALA A 130 1.27 -1.37 7.57
CA ALA A 130 0.13 -1.57 8.46
C ALA A 130 0.26 -2.83 9.32
N VAL A 131 0.70 -3.93 8.72
CA VAL A 131 0.94 -5.20 9.44
C VAL A 131 2.11 -5.04 10.42
N GLY A 132 3.20 -4.40 10.00
CA GLY A 132 4.35 -4.13 10.88
C GLY A 132 3.99 -3.32 12.14
N GLU A 133 3.02 -2.39 12.04
CA GLU A 133 2.56 -1.56 13.17
C GLU A 133 1.49 -2.27 14.03
N TYR A 134 0.54 -2.96 13.39
CA TYR A 134 -0.73 -3.31 14.05
C TYR A 134 -1.07 -4.80 14.04
N SER A 135 -0.21 -5.70 13.49
CA SER A 135 -0.45 -7.14 13.58
C SER A 135 -0.62 -7.60 15.03
N GLN A 136 -1.57 -8.50 15.24
CA GLN A 136 -1.87 -9.03 16.57
C GLN A 136 -0.79 -9.99 17.03
N ALA A 137 -0.48 -9.96 18.35
CA ALA A 137 0.54 -10.82 18.94
C ALA A 137 0.20 -12.32 18.83
N GLY A 138 1.23 -13.16 18.74
CA GLY A 138 1.11 -14.61 18.73
C GLY A 138 1.51 -15.25 17.41
N ASP A 139 0.92 -16.41 17.10
CA ASP A 139 1.24 -17.22 15.92
C ASP A 139 0.99 -16.47 14.60
N LYS A 140 0.02 -15.54 14.59
CA LYS A 140 -0.30 -14.71 13.44
C LYS A 140 0.87 -13.82 13.06
N MET A 141 1.47 -13.13 14.03
CA MET A 141 2.64 -12.28 13.80
C MET A 141 3.84 -13.07 13.25
N GLN A 142 4.03 -14.33 13.66
CA GLN A 142 5.06 -15.19 13.08
C GLN A 142 4.73 -15.52 11.62
N SER A 143 3.49 -15.83 11.31
CA SER A 143 3.03 -16.07 9.93
C SER A 143 3.24 -14.83 9.04
N ASP A 144 2.98 -13.64 9.57
CA ASP A 144 3.20 -12.38 8.84
C ASP A 144 4.69 -12.17 8.52
N ILE A 145 5.59 -12.45 9.48
CA ILE A 145 7.04 -12.41 9.22
C ILE A 145 7.43 -13.38 8.09
N ASP A 146 6.93 -14.61 8.13
CA ASP A 146 7.26 -15.62 7.13
C ASP A 146 6.78 -15.23 5.72
N ILE A 147 5.61 -14.58 5.63
CA ILE A 147 5.07 -14.07 4.37
C ILE A 147 5.90 -12.90 3.85
N LEU A 148 6.19 -11.93 4.73
CA LEU A 148 7.00 -10.77 4.37
C LEU A 148 8.40 -11.18 3.91
N MET A 149 9.01 -12.19 4.55
CA MET A 149 10.30 -12.76 4.12
C MET A 149 10.20 -13.42 2.73
N LYS A 150 9.08 -14.07 2.41
CA LYS A 150 8.84 -14.62 1.07
C LYS A 150 8.72 -13.51 0.03
N ILE A 151 7.95 -12.46 0.32
CA ILE A 151 7.79 -11.29 -0.56
C ILE A 151 9.13 -10.61 -0.82
N ALA A 152 9.96 -10.45 0.21
CA ALA A 152 11.29 -9.85 0.08
C ALA A 152 12.23 -10.63 -0.85
N LYS A 153 12.03 -11.95 -0.99
CA LYS A 153 12.82 -12.81 -1.89
C LYS A 153 12.27 -12.86 -3.31
N MET A 154 11.11 -12.28 -3.58
CA MET A 154 10.51 -12.30 -4.92
C MET A 154 11.20 -11.31 -5.84
N PRO A 155 11.61 -11.70 -7.07
CA PRO A 155 12.37 -10.85 -7.98
C PRO A 155 11.59 -9.63 -8.48
N GLN A 156 10.26 -9.64 -8.38
CA GLN A 156 9.38 -8.52 -8.75
C GLN A 156 9.24 -7.46 -7.67
N THR A 157 9.76 -7.67 -6.45
CA THR A 157 9.69 -6.68 -5.35
C THR A 157 10.75 -5.62 -5.58
N ASP A 158 10.31 -4.36 -5.74
CA ASP A 158 11.22 -3.24 -5.94
C ASP A 158 11.95 -2.83 -4.64
N THR A 159 13.03 -2.05 -4.77
CA THR A 159 13.86 -1.59 -3.66
C THR A 159 13.05 -0.84 -2.60
N GLU A 160 12.16 0.04 -3.03
CA GLU A 160 11.36 0.84 -2.10
C GLU A 160 10.40 -0.04 -1.29
N SER A 161 9.72 -0.99 -1.93
CA SER A 161 8.88 -1.99 -1.25
C SER A 161 9.68 -2.87 -0.30
N LEU A 162 10.89 -3.28 -0.69
CA LEU A 162 11.81 -4.01 0.19
C LEU A 162 12.12 -3.21 1.47
N CYS A 163 12.31 -1.91 1.38
CA CYS A 163 12.54 -1.07 2.55
C CYS A 163 11.37 -1.10 3.55
N TYR A 164 10.12 -1.07 3.05
CA TYR A 164 8.93 -1.23 3.89
C TYR A 164 8.85 -2.63 4.51
N VAL A 165 9.11 -3.66 3.71
CA VAL A 165 9.06 -5.06 4.15
C VAL A 165 10.12 -5.34 5.23
N LEU A 166 11.38 -4.93 5.03
CA LEU A 166 12.45 -5.12 6.02
C LEU A 166 12.14 -4.40 7.34
N THR A 167 11.59 -3.20 7.25
CA THR A 167 11.17 -2.45 8.44
C THR A 167 10.04 -3.16 9.18
N ALA A 168 9.04 -3.66 8.48
CA ALA A 168 7.92 -4.41 9.07
C ALA A 168 8.40 -5.70 9.76
N ILE A 169 9.22 -6.52 9.07
CA ILE A 169 9.79 -7.75 9.62
C ILE A 169 10.54 -7.44 10.93
N SER A 170 11.35 -6.38 10.94
CA SER A 170 12.14 -6.01 12.10
C SER A 170 11.28 -5.60 13.29
N LYS A 171 10.20 -4.82 13.07
CA LYS A 171 9.23 -4.45 14.10
C LYS A 171 8.51 -5.66 14.68
N LEU A 172 8.04 -6.56 13.81
CA LEU A 172 7.36 -7.78 14.24
C LEU A 172 8.29 -8.70 15.05
N ALA A 173 9.55 -8.87 14.60
CA ALA A 173 10.56 -9.68 15.31
C ALA A 173 10.88 -9.12 16.70
N ALA A 174 11.01 -7.80 16.82
CA ALA A 174 11.20 -7.14 18.10
C ALA A 174 10.02 -7.40 19.04
N ARG A 175 8.79 -7.23 18.57
CA ARG A 175 7.56 -7.46 19.35
C ARG A 175 7.37 -8.90 19.77
N LEU A 176 7.84 -9.88 18.97
CA LEU A 176 7.83 -11.31 19.32
C LEU A 176 9.02 -11.72 20.18
N ASN A 177 10.02 -10.86 20.36
CA ASN A 177 11.29 -11.20 20.99
C ASN A 177 11.99 -12.41 20.32
N LYS A 178 11.89 -12.50 18.96
CA LYS A 178 12.46 -13.56 18.12
C LYS A 178 13.30 -12.97 17.00
N THR A 179 14.49 -12.49 17.33
CA THR A 179 15.30 -11.68 16.40
C THR A 179 16.31 -12.48 15.58
N ASP A 180 16.74 -13.68 16.02
CA ASP A 180 17.88 -14.41 15.44
C ASP A 180 17.70 -14.73 13.94
N ASN A 181 16.55 -15.27 13.55
CA ASN A 181 16.26 -15.58 12.16
C ASN A 181 16.18 -14.31 11.29
N VAL A 182 15.66 -13.23 11.87
CA VAL A 182 15.54 -11.95 11.17
C VAL A 182 16.89 -11.26 11.01
N LEU A 183 17.76 -11.36 12.01
CA LEU A 183 19.15 -10.87 11.91
C LEU A 183 19.90 -11.57 10.78
N THR A 184 19.78 -12.89 10.70
CA THR A 184 20.37 -13.67 9.60
C THR A 184 19.82 -13.22 8.25
N PHE A 185 18.49 -13.03 8.16
CA PHE A 185 17.83 -12.57 6.95
C PHE A 185 18.26 -11.16 6.52
N LEU A 186 18.39 -10.22 7.46
CA LEU A 186 18.85 -8.86 7.18
C LEU A 186 20.27 -8.81 6.63
N ASN A 187 21.15 -9.74 7.08
CA ASN A 187 22.52 -9.82 6.58
C ASN A 187 22.60 -10.11 5.07
N ASP A 188 21.61 -10.79 4.49
CA ASP A 188 21.55 -11.02 3.04
C ASP A 188 21.44 -9.69 2.27
N PHE A 189 20.80 -8.67 2.85
CA PHE A 189 20.63 -7.35 2.27
C PHE A 189 21.76 -6.36 2.64
N ALA A 190 22.52 -6.64 3.69
CA ALA A 190 23.66 -5.81 4.10
C ALA A 190 24.82 -5.79 3.09
N VAL A 191 24.83 -6.73 2.15
CA VAL A 191 25.80 -6.80 1.04
C VAL A 191 25.18 -6.41 -0.30
N SER A 192 23.97 -5.82 -0.29
CA SER A 192 23.28 -5.35 -1.51
C SER A 192 24.10 -4.29 -2.24
N SER A 193 24.03 -4.29 -3.56
CA SER A 193 24.56 -3.20 -4.40
C SER A 193 23.73 -1.91 -4.28
N ASP A 194 22.49 -2.00 -3.81
CA ASP A 194 21.64 -0.85 -3.53
C ASP A 194 21.98 -0.26 -2.16
N ILE A 195 22.41 0.99 -2.14
CA ILE A 195 22.91 1.69 -0.95
C ILE A 195 21.81 1.84 0.13
N GLU A 196 20.58 2.12 -0.28
CA GLU A 196 19.45 2.28 0.65
C GLU A 196 19.14 0.96 1.37
N LEU A 197 19.09 -0.15 0.63
CA LEU A 197 18.89 -1.48 1.23
C LEU A 197 20.05 -1.89 2.13
N GLN A 198 21.30 -1.65 1.70
CA GLN A 198 22.48 -1.94 2.49
C GLN A 198 22.49 -1.17 3.82
N GLN A 199 22.24 0.13 3.77
CA GLN A 199 22.20 1.00 4.94
C GLN A 199 21.06 0.59 5.87
N ARG A 200 19.84 0.45 5.36
CA ARG A 200 18.64 0.12 6.13
C ARG A 200 18.75 -1.23 6.81
N SER A 201 19.21 -2.27 6.12
CA SER A 201 19.40 -3.59 6.71
C SER A 201 20.46 -3.58 7.80
N GLY A 202 21.57 -2.85 7.60
CA GLY A 202 22.61 -2.68 8.61
C GLY A 202 22.13 -1.92 9.86
N GLU A 203 21.33 -0.86 9.68
CA GLU A 203 20.74 -0.10 10.79
C GLU A 203 19.73 -0.94 11.57
N LEU A 204 18.79 -1.61 10.89
CA LEU A 204 17.81 -2.49 11.51
C LEU A 204 18.49 -3.66 12.24
N GLY A 205 19.52 -4.27 11.65
CA GLY A 205 20.30 -5.31 12.29
C GLY A 205 20.98 -4.85 13.59
N ARG A 206 21.56 -3.64 13.59
CA ARG A 206 22.15 -3.04 14.81
C ARG A 206 21.11 -2.80 15.89
N ILE A 207 19.94 -2.27 15.52
CA ILE A 207 18.82 -2.01 16.46
C ILE A 207 18.37 -3.33 17.08
N LEU A 208 18.11 -4.36 16.28
CA LEU A 208 17.65 -5.67 16.75
C LEU A 208 18.68 -6.40 17.62
N SER A 209 19.98 -6.16 17.39
CA SER A 209 21.06 -6.72 18.20
C SER A 209 21.19 -6.07 19.59
N GLN A 210 20.43 -5.00 19.88
CA GLN A 210 20.47 -4.26 21.13
C GLN A 210 19.11 -4.29 21.85
N PRO A 211 18.79 -5.33 22.62
CA PRO A 211 17.50 -5.48 23.29
C PRO A 211 17.08 -4.28 24.13
N ASN A 212 18.04 -3.55 24.70
CA ASN A 212 17.77 -2.35 25.50
C ASN A 212 17.09 -1.20 24.74
N ILE A 213 17.08 -1.25 23.40
CA ILE A 213 16.50 -0.19 22.56
C ILE A 213 15.02 -0.46 22.24
N TRP A 214 14.62 -1.73 22.15
CA TRP A 214 13.28 -2.10 21.68
C TRP A 214 12.46 -2.94 22.66
N ALA A 215 13.07 -3.44 23.77
CA ALA A 215 12.40 -4.26 24.81
C ALA A 215 11.73 -3.43 25.91
N THR A 216 11.46 -2.14 25.67
CA THR A 216 10.67 -1.28 26.57
C THR A 216 9.22 -1.24 26.15
#